data_63244781c65606b65b4b367b4cf88b64
#
_entry.id   63244781c65606b65b4b367b4cf88b64
#
_cell.length_a   1.000
_cell.length_b   1.000
_cell.length_c   1.000
_cell.angle_alpha   90.00
_cell.angle_beta   90.00
_cell.angle_gamma   90.00
#
_symmetry.space_group_name_H-M   'P 1'
#
loop_
_entity.id
_entity.type
_entity.pdbx_description
1 polymer ?
#
loop_
_entity_poly.entity_id
_entity_poly.type
_entity_poly.pdbx_seq_one_letter_code
_entity_poly.pdbx_strand_id
1 'polypeptide(L)'
;MFNRENVAQAQADFAEKRYCVIDNVLESRYIQALYKAVPKLDYGVWTCIHSSHNKYSAGYQNSEEFAPHHAQFIEDARGQFSYWHYAFWMLEDYHKVHSNPEVTYFNRVVTEDYSIGKPDYTFHDLVSEVTGFDNMYTDQPTYSYYDHTAWLNAHHDPNRKCAYIFYFNETWLTQWGGQLCILNEDNVSIKDSIEPFGNRLAIMDVSDNARNKHFISPVSITADHPRYSLAGWFYPKETDGASPVKNA
;
A
#
# COMPACT_ATOMS: atom_id res chain seq x y z
N MET A 1 -14.71 12.00 6.54
CA MET A 1 -13.98 10.72 6.51
C MET A 1 -12.55 10.89 6.98
N PHE A 2 -11.79 11.81 6.43
CA PHE A 2 -10.40 12.06 6.84
C PHE A 2 -10.35 13.01 8.05
N ASN A 3 -9.53 12.65 9.04
CA ASN A 3 -9.17 13.54 10.12
C ASN A 3 -8.01 14.43 9.65
N ARG A 4 -8.15 15.75 9.82
CA ARG A 4 -7.17 16.73 9.34
C ARG A 4 -6.20 17.22 10.41
N GLU A 5 -6.29 16.70 11.62
CA GLU A 5 -5.55 17.18 12.78
C GLU A 5 -4.01 17.16 12.56
N ASN A 6 -3.52 16.13 11.84
CA ASN A 6 -2.09 15.92 11.62
C ASN A 6 -1.61 16.31 10.20
N VAL A 7 -2.47 16.93 9.38
CA VAL A 7 -2.14 17.26 7.98
C VAL A 7 -1.02 18.30 7.88
N ALA A 8 -1.05 19.33 8.71
CA ALA A 8 -0.02 20.38 8.69
C ALA A 8 1.38 19.84 9.06
N GLN A 9 1.45 18.91 10.02
CA GLN A 9 2.72 18.25 10.35
C GLN A 9 3.19 17.34 9.23
N ALA A 10 2.27 16.58 8.63
CA ALA A 10 2.58 15.71 7.49
C ALA A 10 3.09 16.51 6.28
N GLN A 11 2.53 17.69 6.02
CA GLN A 11 2.99 18.61 4.99
C GLN A 11 4.42 19.09 5.24
N ALA A 12 4.75 19.47 6.48
CA ALA A 12 6.10 19.88 6.87
C ALA A 12 7.10 18.72 6.71
N ASP A 13 6.73 17.53 7.21
CA ASP A 13 7.54 16.32 7.08
C ASP A 13 7.78 15.94 5.61
N PHE A 14 6.75 16.00 4.77
CA PHE A 14 6.88 15.68 3.34
C PHE A 14 7.79 16.68 2.62
N ALA A 15 7.66 17.96 2.94
CA ALA A 15 8.53 19.00 2.36
C ALA A 15 10.01 18.78 2.70
N GLU A 16 10.31 18.33 3.94
CA GLU A 16 11.67 18.09 4.40
C GLU A 16 12.22 16.74 3.96
N LYS A 17 11.46 15.65 4.18
CA LYS A 17 11.94 14.26 4.07
C LYS A 17 11.58 13.61 2.74
N ARG A 18 10.59 14.15 2.00
CA ARG A 18 9.97 13.58 0.80
C ARG A 18 9.12 12.33 1.10
N TYR A 19 8.75 12.14 2.34
CA TYR A 19 7.74 11.19 2.83
C TYR A 19 7.17 11.70 4.15
N CYS A 20 5.99 11.23 4.48
CA CYS A 20 5.34 11.55 5.74
C CYS A 20 4.45 10.40 6.23
N VAL A 21 4.04 10.52 7.49
CA VAL A 21 3.08 9.63 8.15
C VAL A 21 1.96 10.46 8.75
N ILE A 22 0.72 10.04 8.56
CA ILE A 22 -0.46 10.62 9.17
C ILE A 22 -1.11 9.56 10.04
N ASP A 23 -0.96 9.69 11.35
CA ASP A 23 -1.65 8.84 12.32
C ASP A 23 -3.10 9.31 12.53
N ASN A 24 -3.98 8.35 12.83
CA ASN A 24 -5.41 8.61 13.02
C ASN A 24 -6.06 9.30 11.81
N VAL A 25 -5.64 8.93 10.61
CA VAL A 25 -6.06 9.58 9.36
C VAL A 25 -7.55 9.44 9.07
N LEU A 26 -8.18 8.35 9.50
CA LEU A 26 -9.61 8.09 9.32
C LEU A 26 -10.38 8.33 10.62
N GLU A 27 -11.58 8.89 10.51
CA GLU A 27 -12.53 8.93 11.61
C GLU A 27 -12.84 7.52 12.13
N SER A 28 -13.08 7.40 13.44
CA SER A 28 -13.23 6.12 14.16
C SER A 28 -14.21 5.15 13.48
N ARG A 29 -15.35 5.62 12.97
CA ARG A 29 -16.35 4.73 12.34
C ARG A 29 -15.79 3.99 11.11
N TYR A 30 -14.98 4.64 10.30
CA TYR A 30 -14.41 4.03 9.10
C TYR A 30 -13.31 3.03 9.44
N ILE A 31 -12.37 3.42 10.30
CA ILE A 31 -11.27 2.52 10.64
C ILE A 31 -11.77 1.29 11.42
N GLN A 32 -12.74 1.45 12.33
CA GLN A 32 -13.35 0.32 13.04
C GLN A 32 -14.08 -0.66 12.10
N ALA A 33 -14.71 -0.14 11.05
CA ALA A 33 -15.31 -0.99 10.01
C ALA A 33 -14.25 -1.75 9.21
N LEU A 34 -13.14 -1.09 8.85
CA LEU A 34 -12.03 -1.70 8.11
C LEU A 34 -11.29 -2.76 8.93
N TYR A 35 -11.02 -2.54 10.24
CA TYR A 35 -10.44 -3.54 11.15
C TYR A 35 -11.27 -4.83 11.21
N LYS A 36 -12.58 -4.71 11.11
CA LYS A 36 -13.50 -5.86 11.14
C LYS A 36 -13.65 -6.55 9.80
N ALA A 37 -13.59 -5.77 8.71
CA ALA A 37 -13.91 -6.28 7.38
C ALA A 37 -12.67 -6.87 6.68
N VAL A 38 -11.53 -6.16 6.68
CA VAL A 38 -10.36 -6.57 5.90
C VAL A 38 -9.82 -7.94 6.31
N PRO A 39 -9.64 -8.27 7.60
CA PRO A 39 -9.16 -9.60 8.01
C PRO A 39 -10.16 -10.73 7.74
N LYS A 40 -11.43 -10.41 7.47
CA LYS A 40 -12.49 -11.40 7.24
C LYS A 40 -12.84 -11.58 5.77
N LEU A 41 -12.11 -10.92 4.89
CA LEU A 41 -12.29 -11.16 3.46
C LEU A 41 -12.05 -12.63 3.15
N ASP A 42 -12.95 -13.22 2.36
CA ASP A 42 -12.87 -14.63 1.96
C ASP A 42 -11.48 -14.90 1.34
N TYR A 43 -10.84 -15.97 1.77
CA TYR A 43 -9.55 -16.40 1.21
C TYR A 43 -9.61 -16.60 -0.32
N GLY A 44 -10.76 -16.91 -0.90
CA GLY A 44 -10.96 -17.01 -2.34
C GLY A 44 -10.80 -15.68 -3.10
N VAL A 45 -10.73 -14.54 -2.41
CA VAL A 45 -10.47 -13.21 -3.00
C VAL A 45 -8.98 -12.93 -3.11
N TRP A 46 -8.18 -13.51 -2.23
CA TRP A 46 -6.77 -13.26 -2.14
C TRP A 46 -5.96 -14.11 -3.11
N THR A 47 -5.06 -13.48 -3.82
CA THR A 47 -4.09 -14.15 -4.68
C THR A 47 -2.69 -14.00 -4.07
N CYS A 48 -2.01 -15.11 -3.82
CA CYS A 48 -0.59 -15.09 -3.46
C CYS A 48 0.21 -14.68 -4.68
N ILE A 49 0.81 -13.51 -4.65
CA ILE A 49 1.71 -13.03 -5.69
C ILE A 49 3.15 -13.14 -5.21
N HIS A 50 4.01 -13.63 -6.10
CA HIS A 50 5.43 -13.75 -5.81
C HIS A 50 6.27 -13.53 -7.06
N SER A 51 7.49 -13.07 -6.88
CA SER A 51 8.46 -12.92 -7.96
C SER A 51 9.86 -13.23 -7.47
N SER A 52 10.63 -13.86 -8.31
CA SER A 52 12.08 -13.97 -8.18
C SER A 52 12.73 -13.79 -9.56
N HIS A 53 13.94 -13.23 -9.62
CA HIS A 53 14.67 -13.02 -10.88
C HIS A 53 13.94 -12.20 -11.94
N ASN A 54 13.13 -11.22 -11.52
CA ASN A 54 12.26 -10.43 -12.42
C ASN A 54 11.28 -11.29 -13.25
N LYS A 55 11.06 -12.54 -12.88
CA LYS A 55 10.00 -13.36 -13.46
C LYS A 55 8.74 -13.15 -12.64
N TYR A 56 7.75 -12.53 -13.25
CA TYR A 56 6.40 -12.53 -12.68
C TYR A 56 5.89 -13.98 -12.78
N SER A 57 5.71 -14.63 -11.65
CA SER A 57 4.98 -15.89 -11.61
C SER A 57 3.53 -15.57 -11.26
N ALA A 58 2.60 -16.15 -12.02
CA ALA A 58 1.17 -16.02 -11.75
C ALA A 58 0.87 -16.38 -10.30
N GLY A 59 -0.07 -15.66 -9.69
CA GLY A 59 -0.42 -15.90 -8.31
C GLY A 59 -1.10 -17.24 -8.09
N TYR A 60 -0.93 -17.79 -6.90
CA TYR A 60 -1.70 -18.92 -6.41
C TYR A 60 -2.96 -18.40 -5.71
N GLN A 61 -4.10 -19.06 -5.91
CA GLN A 61 -5.35 -18.64 -5.29
C GLN A 61 -5.41 -18.90 -3.78
N ASN A 62 -4.55 -19.78 -3.27
CA ASN A 62 -4.47 -20.06 -1.84
C ASN A 62 -3.05 -20.46 -1.41
N SER A 63 -2.81 -20.41 -0.10
CA SER A 63 -1.53 -20.75 0.50
C SER A 63 -1.15 -22.22 0.33
N GLU A 64 -2.10 -23.14 0.22
CA GLU A 64 -1.86 -24.56 0.05
C GLU A 64 -1.25 -24.85 -1.33
N GLU A 65 -1.65 -24.12 -2.35
CA GLU A 65 -1.05 -24.23 -3.70
C GLU A 65 0.38 -23.70 -3.73
N PHE A 66 0.68 -22.64 -2.96
CA PHE A 66 2.00 -22.03 -2.89
C PHE A 66 2.98 -22.84 -2.01
N ALA A 67 2.51 -23.45 -0.94
CA ALA A 67 3.36 -24.11 0.06
C ALA A 67 4.37 -25.11 -0.51
N PRO A 68 4.04 -25.98 -1.50
CA PRO A 68 5.01 -26.90 -2.09
C PRO A 68 6.17 -26.21 -2.82
N HIS A 69 5.96 -24.99 -3.30
CA HIS A 69 6.93 -24.23 -4.08
C HIS A 69 7.72 -23.22 -3.24
N HIS A 70 7.30 -22.98 -1.99
CA HIS A 70 7.85 -21.92 -1.14
C HIS A 70 9.34 -22.09 -0.87
N ALA A 71 9.81 -23.30 -0.57
CA ALA A 71 11.21 -23.57 -0.30
C ALA A 71 12.11 -23.29 -1.54
N GLN A 72 11.68 -23.71 -2.72
CA GLN A 72 12.39 -23.43 -3.95
C GLN A 72 12.37 -21.92 -4.26
N PHE A 73 11.22 -21.27 -4.04
CA PHE A 73 11.12 -19.82 -4.20
C PHE A 73 12.11 -19.06 -3.30
N ILE A 74 12.27 -19.46 -2.04
CA ILE A 74 13.24 -18.83 -1.12
C ILE A 74 14.68 -18.99 -1.65
N GLU A 75 15.05 -20.17 -2.16
CA GLU A 75 16.37 -20.36 -2.76
C GLU A 75 16.57 -19.46 -3.98
N ASP A 76 15.59 -19.41 -4.88
CA ASP A 76 15.65 -18.60 -6.10
C ASP A 76 15.67 -17.09 -5.81
N ALA A 77 15.07 -16.67 -4.68
CA ALA A 77 14.99 -15.28 -4.27
C ALA A 77 16.30 -14.73 -3.68
N ARG A 78 17.23 -15.59 -3.26
CA ARG A 78 18.46 -15.17 -2.57
C ARG A 78 19.32 -14.26 -3.44
N GLY A 79 19.60 -13.05 -2.89
CA GLY A 79 20.43 -12.05 -3.58
C GLY A 79 19.80 -11.41 -4.81
N GLN A 80 18.52 -11.64 -5.06
CA GLN A 80 17.75 -11.13 -6.19
C GLN A 80 16.64 -10.18 -5.73
N PHE A 81 16.14 -9.33 -6.64
CA PHE A 81 14.87 -8.66 -6.40
C PHE A 81 13.78 -9.70 -6.32
N SER A 82 13.07 -9.72 -5.19
CA SER A 82 12.04 -10.71 -4.92
C SER A 82 10.99 -10.17 -3.97
N TYR A 83 9.81 -10.75 -4.03
CA TYR A 83 8.72 -10.50 -3.09
C TYR A 83 7.74 -11.66 -3.07
N TRP A 84 7.01 -11.81 -1.99
CA TRP A 84 5.77 -12.54 -1.95
C TRP A 84 4.83 -11.95 -0.89
N HIS A 85 3.56 -11.88 -1.20
CA HIS A 85 2.47 -11.49 -0.32
C HIS A 85 1.14 -11.84 -0.97
N TYR A 86 0.05 -11.64 -0.26
CA TYR A 86 -1.29 -11.80 -0.80
C TYR A 86 -1.87 -10.46 -1.19
N ALA A 87 -2.54 -10.42 -2.32
CA ALA A 87 -3.16 -9.21 -2.84
C ALA A 87 -4.51 -9.49 -3.51
N PHE A 88 -5.37 -8.49 -3.56
CA PHE A 88 -6.45 -8.42 -4.50
C PHE A 88 -6.61 -6.99 -5.05
N TRP A 89 -6.99 -6.90 -6.31
CA TRP A 89 -7.18 -5.63 -7.01
C TRP A 89 -8.62 -5.14 -6.84
N MET A 90 -8.79 -3.94 -6.32
CA MET A 90 -10.09 -3.40 -5.94
C MET A 90 -11.10 -3.29 -7.10
N LEU A 91 -10.67 -3.00 -8.32
CA LEU A 91 -11.61 -2.83 -9.44
C LEU A 91 -12.22 -4.14 -9.95
N GLU A 92 -11.49 -5.24 -9.83
CA GLU A 92 -11.99 -6.54 -10.30
C GLU A 92 -12.90 -7.22 -9.29
N ASP A 93 -12.61 -7.02 -7.99
CA ASP A 93 -13.24 -7.73 -6.89
C ASP A 93 -13.99 -6.83 -5.90
N TYR A 94 -14.14 -5.55 -6.23
CA TYR A 94 -14.83 -4.55 -5.41
C TYR A 94 -16.19 -5.03 -4.90
N HIS A 95 -16.94 -5.80 -5.69
CA HIS A 95 -18.25 -6.34 -5.33
C HIS A 95 -18.19 -7.38 -4.19
N LYS A 96 -17.04 -8.00 -3.94
CA LYS A 96 -16.89 -9.05 -2.92
C LYS A 96 -16.70 -8.49 -1.50
N VAL A 97 -16.44 -7.18 -1.37
CA VAL A 97 -16.19 -6.50 -0.07
C VAL A 97 -17.40 -5.76 0.48
N HIS A 98 -18.57 -5.92 -0.11
CA HIS A 98 -19.72 -5.01 -0.06
C HIS A 98 -20.72 -5.14 1.08
N SER A 99 -20.43 -5.84 2.15
CA SER A 99 -21.43 -5.96 3.23
C SER A 99 -21.45 -4.79 4.20
N ASN A 100 -20.49 -3.86 4.14
CA ASN A 100 -20.36 -2.77 5.10
C ASN A 100 -20.32 -1.40 4.39
N PRO A 101 -21.28 -0.48 4.71
CA PRO A 101 -21.39 0.83 4.06
C PRO A 101 -20.15 1.72 4.22
N GLU A 102 -19.49 1.69 5.39
CA GLU A 102 -18.30 2.49 5.67
C GLU A 102 -17.10 2.02 4.85
N VAL A 103 -16.94 0.69 4.69
CA VAL A 103 -15.90 0.11 3.83
C VAL A 103 -16.15 0.44 2.36
N THR A 104 -17.40 0.31 1.92
CA THR A 104 -17.82 0.67 0.56
C THR A 104 -17.55 2.15 0.28
N TYR A 105 -17.89 3.03 1.22
CA TYR A 105 -17.63 4.46 1.06
C TYR A 105 -16.12 4.78 1.03
N PHE A 106 -15.33 4.17 1.93
CA PHE A 106 -13.88 4.30 1.93
C PHE A 106 -13.28 3.89 0.59
N ASN A 107 -13.65 2.70 0.09
CA ASN A 107 -13.17 2.17 -1.18
C ASN A 107 -13.44 3.14 -2.33
N ARG A 108 -14.67 3.67 -2.40
CA ARG A 108 -15.06 4.64 -3.44
C ARG A 108 -14.26 5.94 -3.38
N VAL A 109 -14.01 6.45 -2.17
CA VAL A 109 -13.25 7.68 -2.02
C VAL A 109 -11.79 7.48 -2.42
N VAL A 110 -11.19 6.34 -2.11
CA VAL A 110 -9.79 6.04 -2.45
C VAL A 110 -9.62 5.71 -3.94
N THR A 111 -10.64 5.14 -4.58
CA THR A 111 -10.64 4.87 -6.04
C THR A 111 -11.16 6.03 -6.88
N GLU A 112 -11.52 7.15 -6.24
CA GLU A 112 -12.14 8.30 -6.91
C GLU A 112 -13.44 7.96 -7.67
N ASP A 113 -14.17 6.92 -7.24
CA ASP A 113 -15.49 6.61 -7.76
C ASP A 113 -16.55 7.54 -7.14
N TYR A 114 -16.84 8.63 -7.81
CA TYR A 114 -17.81 9.63 -7.39
C TYR A 114 -19.18 9.49 -8.07
N SER A 115 -19.52 8.31 -8.56
CA SER A 115 -20.78 8.04 -9.28
C SER A 115 -22.05 8.35 -8.48
N ILE A 116 -21.99 8.33 -7.13
CA ILE A 116 -23.10 8.72 -6.23
C ILE A 116 -22.87 10.02 -5.46
N GLY A 117 -21.97 10.87 -5.94
CA GLY A 117 -21.64 12.16 -5.33
C GLY A 117 -20.19 12.25 -4.88
N LYS A 118 -19.58 13.38 -5.18
CA LYS A 118 -18.21 13.71 -4.75
C LYS A 118 -18.27 14.26 -3.32
N PRO A 119 -17.42 13.79 -2.39
CA PRO A 119 -17.30 14.42 -1.08
C PRO A 119 -16.67 15.82 -1.19
N ASP A 120 -16.94 16.69 -0.21
CA ASP A 120 -16.34 18.04 -0.14
C ASP A 120 -14.81 18.01 -0.02
N TYR A 121 -14.25 16.94 0.53
CA TYR A 121 -12.82 16.73 0.68
C TYR A 121 -12.48 15.29 0.33
N THR A 122 -11.75 15.12 -0.74
CA THR A 122 -11.42 13.83 -1.34
C THR A 122 -10.07 13.29 -0.84
N PHE A 123 -9.74 12.06 -1.20
CA PHE A 123 -8.42 11.51 -0.96
C PHE A 123 -7.35 12.24 -1.80
N HIS A 124 -7.70 12.59 -3.03
CA HIS A 124 -6.83 13.41 -3.88
C HIS A 124 -6.54 14.78 -3.23
N ASP A 125 -7.56 15.44 -2.66
CA ASP A 125 -7.36 16.72 -1.98
C ASP A 125 -6.41 16.59 -0.79
N LEU A 126 -6.54 15.52 0.03
CA LEU A 126 -5.63 15.23 1.14
C LEU A 126 -4.19 15.04 0.65
N VAL A 127 -3.99 14.22 -0.38
CA VAL A 127 -2.65 13.95 -0.90
C VAL A 127 -2.05 15.20 -1.55
N SER A 128 -2.84 15.98 -2.29
CA SER A 128 -2.40 17.25 -2.88
C SER A 128 -2.01 18.27 -1.81
N GLU A 129 -2.81 18.40 -0.75
CA GLU A 129 -2.51 19.30 0.37
C GLU A 129 -1.20 18.93 1.06
N VAL A 130 -0.98 17.64 1.30
CA VAL A 130 0.21 17.15 2.00
C VAL A 130 1.47 17.26 1.14
N THR A 131 1.39 16.88 -0.13
CA THR A 131 2.56 16.74 -1.00
C THR A 131 2.89 18.01 -1.79
N GLY A 132 1.92 18.90 -1.96
CA GLY A 132 2.00 20.01 -2.92
C GLY A 132 1.95 19.56 -4.38
N PHE A 133 1.71 18.29 -4.65
CA PHE A 133 1.55 17.78 -6.01
C PHE A 133 0.13 18.07 -6.52
N ASP A 134 0.05 18.55 -7.72
CA ASP A 134 -1.15 18.74 -8.49
C ASP A 134 -1.13 17.91 -9.78
N ASN A 135 -2.17 18.02 -10.57
CA ASN A 135 -2.27 17.39 -11.88
C ASN A 135 -1.88 15.90 -11.86
N MET A 136 -2.52 15.14 -10.98
CA MET A 136 -2.29 13.72 -10.81
C MET A 136 -3.61 12.94 -10.81
N TYR A 137 -3.55 11.63 -11.01
CA TYR A 137 -4.67 10.72 -10.89
C TYR A 137 -4.24 9.47 -10.12
N THR A 138 -5.16 8.84 -9.42
CA THR A 138 -4.89 7.55 -8.78
C THR A 138 -5.19 6.41 -9.75
N ASP A 139 -4.39 5.35 -9.67
CA ASP A 139 -4.67 4.07 -10.29
C ASP A 139 -5.39 3.15 -9.28
N GLN A 140 -5.61 1.91 -9.67
CA GLN A 140 -6.24 0.90 -8.83
C GLN A 140 -5.45 0.63 -7.56
N PRO A 141 -5.94 1.01 -6.37
CA PRO A 141 -5.31 0.57 -5.15
C PRO A 141 -5.48 -0.94 -4.96
N THR A 142 -4.51 -1.52 -4.29
CA THR A 142 -4.44 -2.96 -4.04
C THR A 142 -4.48 -3.21 -2.54
N TYR A 143 -5.45 -3.98 -2.08
CA TYR A 143 -5.39 -4.55 -0.74
C TYR A 143 -4.31 -5.63 -0.72
N SER A 144 -3.54 -5.64 0.34
CA SER A 144 -2.49 -6.63 0.54
C SER A 144 -2.47 -7.11 1.98
N TYR A 145 -2.16 -8.38 2.18
CA TYR A 145 -1.65 -8.82 3.46
C TYR A 145 -0.31 -9.54 3.30
N TYR A 146 0.57 -9.29 4.25
CA TYR A 146 1.86 -9.95 4.37
C TYR A 146 1.74 -10.95 5.50
N ASP A 147 1.74 -12.22 5.14
CA ASP A 147 1.73 -13.33 6.09
C ASP A 147 3.14 -13.56 6.65
N HIS A 148 3.29 -14.50 7.56
CA HIS A 148 4.57 -14.86 8.15
C HIS A 148 5.64 -15.07 7.07
N THR A 149 6.78 -14.45 7.26
CA THR A 149 7.92 -14.44 6.34
C THR A 149 7.71 -13.71 5.00
N ALA A 150 6.53 -13.17 4.71
CA ALA A 150 6.28 -12.39 3.51
C ALA A 150 7.06 -11.06 3.53
N TRP A 151 7.55 -10.64 2.37
CA TRP A 151 8.37 -9.43 2.21
C TRP A 151 8.20 -8.81 0.81
N LEU A 152 8.76 -7.60 0.66
CA LEU A 152 8.99 -6.95 -0.62
C LEU A 152 10.38 -6.31 -0.59
N ASN A 153 11.28 -6.78 -1.44
CA ASN A 153 12.66 -6.27 -1.50
C ASN A 153 12.74 -4.82 -1.97
N ALA A 154 13.90 -4.22 -1.70
CA ALA A 154 14.18 -2.83 -2.02
C ALA A 154 14.05 -2.55 -3.54
N HIS A 155 13.22 -1.55 -3.86
CA HIS A 155 12.86 -1.17 -5.22
C HIS A 155 12.57 0.33 -5.34
N HIS A 156 12.39 0.77 -6.55
CA HIS A 156 11.81 2.06 -6.92
C HIS A 156 10.46 1.83 -7.58
N ASP A 157 9.63 2.87 -7.57
CA ASP A 157 8.35 2.93 -8.28
C ASP A 157 8.45 3.94 -9.44
N PRO A 158 9.01 3.56 -10.59
CA PRO A 158 9.24 4.49 -11.70
C PRO A 158 7.92 4.99 -12.31
N ASN A 159 7.97 6.18 -12.93
CA ASN A 159 6.84 6.80 -13.64
C ASN A 159 5.64 7.15 -12.76
N ARG A 160 5.83 7.37 -11.46
CA ARG A 160 4.80 7.76 -10.50
C ARG A 160 5.18 9.08 -9.82
N LYS A 161 4.19 9.78 -9.24
CA LYS A 161 4.43 10.96 -8.41
C LYS A 161 4.63 10.59 -6.95
N CYS A 162 3.65 9.92 -6.36
CA CYS A 162 3.77 9.43 -5.00
C CYS A 162 3.10 8.07 -4.82
N ALA A 163 3.60 7.30 -3.86
CA ALA A 163 3.00 6.11 -3.33
C ALA A 163 2.28 6.42 -2.02
N TYR A 164 1.24 5.66 -1.72
CA TYR A 164 0.56 5.73 -0.44
C TYR A 164 0.24 4.33 0.09
N ILE A 165 0.22 4.21 1.42
CA ILE A 165 -0.13 2.97 2.10
C ILE A 165 -1.02 3.29 3.31
N PHE A 166 -2.24 2.78 3.33
CA PHE A 166 -3.09 2.71 4.52
C PHE A 166 -2.86 1.41 5.26
N TYR A 167 -2.79 1.45 6.58
CA TYR A 167 -2.62 0.28 7.44
C TYR A 167 -3.87 -0.02 8.27
N PHE A 168 -4.22 -1.31 8.35
CA PHE A 168 -5.44 -1.80 9.01
C PHE A 168 -5.14 -2.81 10.12
N ASN A 169 -4.03 -2.65 10.83
CA ASN A 169 -3.64 -3.52 11.93
C ASN A 169 -4.05 -2.85 13.25
N GLU A 170 -5.15 -3.31 13.87
CA GLU A 170 -5.66 -2.71 15.11
C GLU A 170 -4.63 -2.79 16.24
N THR A 171 -3.87 -3.88 16.27
CA THR A 171 -2.71 -4.08 17.13
C THR A 171 -1.52 -4.48 16.28
N TRP A 172 -0.36 -3.92 16.58
CA TRP A 172 0.90 -4.31 15.97
C TRP A 172 2.06 -4.07 16.92
N LEU A 173 2.98 -5.01 17.00
CA LEU A 173 4.21 -4.84 17.76
C LEU A 173 5.37 -4.61 16.80
N THR A 174 6.24 -3.64 17.09
CA THR A 174 7.41 -3.32 16.25
C THR A 174 8.27 -4.55 15.94
N GLN A 175 8.42 -5.46 16.89
CA GLN A 175 9.18 -6.70 16.74
C GLN A 175 8.56 -7.72 15.77
N TRP A 176 7.32 -7.50 15.32
CA TRP A 176 6.68 -8.36 14.33
C TRP A 176 7.12 -8.09 12.90
N GLY A 177 7.98 -7.07 12.67
CA GLY A 177 8.44 -6.74 11.33
C GLY A 177 7.37 -6.06 10.47
N GLY A 178 7.41 -6.29 9.16
CA GLY A 178 6.44 -5.70 8.24
C GLY A 178 6.54 -4.19 8.07
N GLN A 179 7.63 -3.56 8.54
CA GLN A 179 7.86 -2.13 8.41
C GLN A 179 8.07 -1.73 6.95
N LEU A 180 7.60 -0.55 6.59
CA LEU A 180 8.05 0.14 5.39
C LEU A 180 9.39 0.82 5.72
N CYS A 181 10.48 0.29 5.16
CA CYS A 181 11.82 0.81 5.35
C CYS A 181 12.24 1.68 4.17
N ILE A 182 12.66 2.90 4.43
CA ILE A 182 13.17 3.84 3.44
C ILE A 182 14.69 3.83 3.53
N LEU A 183 15.37 3.69 2.38
CA LEU A 183 16.82 3.61 2.33
C LEU A 183 17.45 5.00 2.20
N ASN A 184 18.68 5.12 2.70
CA ASN A 184 19.57 6.23 2.40
C ASN A 184 19.99 6.21 0.91
N GLU A 185 20.65 7.26 0.47
CA GLU A 185 21.16 7.39 -0.91
C GLU A 185 22.20 6.31 -1.27
N ASP A 186 22.83 5.68 -0.28
CA ASP A 186 23.73 4.53 -0.46
C ASP A 186 22.99 3.26 -0.91
N ASN A 187 21.66 3.23 -0.85
CA ASN A 187 20.78 2.09 -1.13
C ASN A 187 21.10 0.82 -0.30
N VAL A 188 21.75 0.97 0.82
CA VAL A 188 22.18 -0.13 1.70
C VAL A 188 21.67 0.07 3.12
N SER A 189 21.85 1.26 3.67
CA SER A 189 21.45 1.58 5.04
C SER A 189 20.00 2.11 5.10
N ILE A 190 19.30 1.78 6.20
CA ILE A 190 17.95 2.27 6.45
C ILE A 190 18.03 3.71 6.94
N LYS A 191 17.31 4.60 6.27
CA LYS A 191 17.11 5.99 6.67
C LYS A 191 16.02 6.11 7.72
N ASP A 192 14.90 5.42 7.49
CA ASP A 192 13.75 5.44 8.38
C ASP A 192 12.96 4.13 8.26
N SER A 193 12.17 3.83 9.30
CA SER A 193 11.36 2.64 9.42
C SER A 193 9.97 3.01 9.94
N ILE A 194 8.94 2.75 9.15
CA ILE A 194 7.55 3.10 9.43
C ILE A 194 6.80 1.83 9.81
N GLU A 195 6.38 1.73 11.06
CA GLU A 195 5.58 0.63 11.57
C GLU A 195 4.17 0.65 10.96
N PRO A 196 3.61 -0.52 10.65
CA PRO A 196 2.30 -0.63 10.03
C PRO A 196 1.15 -0.53 11.06
N PHE A 197 1.20 0.44 11.96
CA PHE A 197 0.14 0.67 12.94
C PHE A 197 -1.18 1.01 12.27
N GLY A 198 -2.27 0.53 12.83
CA GLY A 198 -3.60 0.78 12.30
C GLY A 198 -3.98 2.26 12.29
N ASN A 199 -4.86 2.63 11.38
CA ASN A 199 -5.26 4.01 11.12
C ASN A 199 -4.11 4.97 10.78
N ARG A 200 -3.06 4.44 10.16
CA ARG A 200 -1.90 5.17 9.67
C ARG A 200 -1.92 5.22 8.15
N LEU A 201 -1.61 6.39 7.59
CA LEU A 201 -1.33 6.59 6.19
C LEU A 201 0.12 7.03 6.03
N ALA A 202 0.90 6.27 5.27
CA ALA A 202 2.21 6.69 4.79
C ALA A 202 2.08 7.23 3.36
N ILE A 203 2.71 8.37 3.07
CA ILE A 203 2.81 8.95 1.73
C ILE A 203 4.28 9.18 1.44
N MET A 204 4.73 8.77 0.26
CA MET A 204 6.14 8.86 -0.13
C MET A 204 6.27 9.38 -1.56
N ASP A 205 7.15 10.34 -1.77
CA ASP A 205 7.56 10.77 -3.10
C ASP A 205 8.37 9.67 -3.78
N VAL A 206 7.84 9.13 -4.86
CA VAL A 206 8.49 8.11 -5.68
C VAL A 206 8.78 8.62 -7.09
N SER A 207 8.67 9.94 -7.30
CA SER A 207 9.03 10.56 -8.56
C SER A 207 10.51 10.34 -8.90
N ASP A 208 10.84 10.42 -10.18
CA ASP A 208 12.20 10.18 -10.68
C ASP A 208 13.25 11.09 -10.01
N ASN A 209 12.83 12.25 -9.50
CA ASN A 209 13.69 13.18 -8.79
C ASN A 209 13.99 12.77 -7.36
N ALA A 210 13.04 12.14 -6.67
CA ALA A 210 13.19 11.76 -5.26
C ALA A 210 13.94 10.44 -5.09
N ARG A 211 13.75 9.49 -5.99
CA ARG A 211 14.39 8.17 -6.01
C ARG A 211 14.38 7.44 -4.65
N ASN A 212 13.29 7.63 -3.87
CA ASN A 212 13.16 6.99 -2.57
C ASN A 212 13.04 5.46 -2.74
N LYS A 213 14.19 4.80 -2.59
CA LYS A 213 14.23 3.34 -2.59
C LYS A 213 13.71 2.81 -1.27
N HIS A 214 12.82 1.85 -1.32
CA HIS A 214 12.14 1.34 -0.13
C HIS A 214 11.86 -0.16 -0.25
N PHE A 215 11.56 -0.78 0.89
CA PHE A 215 11.19 -2.19 0.99
C PHE A 215 10.23 -2.44 2.15
N ILE A 216 9.57 -3.60 2.14
CA ILE A 216 8.81 -4.10 3.28
C ILE A 216 9.62 -5.20 3.95
N SER A 217 9.96 -4.99 5.23
CA SER A 217 10.68 -6.01 5.99
C SER A 217 9.83 -7.27 6.19
N PRO A 218 10.44 -8.45 6.31
CA PRO A 218 9.69 -9.68 6.56
C PRO A 218 8.81 -9.59 7.80
N VAL A 219 7.61 -10.14 7.72
CA VAL A 219 6.75 -10.32 8.90
C VAL A 219 7.27 -11.50 9.70
N SER A 220 7.42 -11.29 11.01
CA SER A 220 7.92 -12.32 11.92
C SER A 220 6.96 -13.51 12.01
N ILE A 221 7.51 -14.71 12.17
CA ILE A 221 6.75 -15.92 12.51
C ILE A 221 6.07 -15.85 13.88
N THR A 222 6.40 -14.85 14.70
CA THR A 222 5.80 -14.61 16.03
C THR A 222 4.70 -13.55 16.00
N ALA A 223 4.33 -13.02 14.84
CA ALA A 223 3.20 -12.12 14.73
C ALA A 223 1.89 -12.90 14.94
N ASP A 224 0.92 -12.28 15.64
CA ASP A 224 -0.37 -12.92 15.92
C ASP A 224 -1.28 -13.00 14.69
N HIS A 225 -1.06 -12.10 13.74
CA HIS A 225 -1.86 -11.98 12.53
C HIS A 225 -1.02 -11.38 11.39
N PRO A 226 -1.47 -11.55 10.13
CA PRO A 226 -0.85 -10.90 8.97
C PRO A 226 -0.88 -9.37 9.05
N ARG A 227 0.04 -8.71 8.34
CA ARG A 227 0.06 -7.26 8.17
C ARG A 227 -0.88 -6.86 7.03
N TYR A 228 -1.97 -6.18 7.35
CA TYR A 228 -2.97 -5.72 6.37
C TYR A 228 -2.73 -4.28 5.95
N SER A 229 -2.85 -4.01 4.65
CA SER A 229 -2.70 -2.68 4.08
C SER A 229 -3.50 -2.50 2.79
N LEU A 230 -3.74 -1.23 2.42
CA LEU A 230 -4.14 -0.82 1.08
C LEU A 230 -3.05 0.09 0.53
N ALA A 231 -2.47 -0.26 -0.60
CA ALA A 231 -1.44 0.51 -1.26
C ALA A 231 -1.86 0.94 -2.66
N GLY A 232 -1.35 2.07 -3.10
CA GLY A 232 -1.58 2.59 -4.44
C GLY A 232 -0.64 3.73 -4.77
N TRP A 233 -0.84 4.29 -5.95
CA TRP A 233 0.01 5.34 -6.49
C TRP A 233 -0.80 6.46 -7.10
N PHE A 234 -0.22 7.67 -7.09
CA PHE A 234 -0.64 8.76 -7.93
C PHE A 234 0.35 8.94 -9.09
N TYR A 235 -0.22 9.06 -10.28
CA TYR A 235 0.50 9.24 -11.54
C TYR A 235 0.37 10.67 -12.04
N PRO A 236 1.34 11.21 -12.77
CA PRO A 236 1.17 12.47 -13.45
C PRO A 236 0.05 12.37 -14.50
N LYS A 237 -0.88 13.33 -14.51
CA LYS A 237 -1.76 13.52 -15.67
C LYS A 237 -0.91 14.06 -16.79
N GLU A 238 -0.95 13.42 -17.94
CA GLU A 238 -0.30 13.95 -19.12
C GLU A 238 -0.92 15.30 -19.52
N THR A 239 -0.09 16.29 -19.72
CA THR A 239 -0.54 17.55 -20.31
C THR A 239 -0.86 17.28 -21.77
N ASP A 240 -2.16 17.25 -22.09
CA ASP A 240 -2.76 17.18 -23.45
C ASP A 240 -1.94 16.49 -24.53
N GLY A 241 -2.24 15.23 -24.84
CA GLY A 241 -1.88 14.61 -26.11
C GLY A 241 -1.50 13.14 -26.16
N ALA A 242 -1.19 12.48 -25.07
CA ALA A 242 -0.87 11.05 -25.09
C ALA A 242 -1.85 10.26 -24.23
N SER A 243 -2.47 9.26 -24.80
CA SER A 243 -3.29 8.28 -24.06
C SER A 243 -2.38 7.40 -23.20
N PRO A 244 -2.80 7.04 -21.97
CA PRO A 244 -2.01 6.17 -21.12
C PRO A 244 -1.75 4.83 -21.82
N VAL A 245 -0.49 4.46 -21.92
CA VAL A 245 -0.09 3.13 -22.38
C VAL A 245 -0.54 2.16 -21.29
N LYS A 246 -1.61 1.43 -21.54
CA LYS A 246 -1.99 0.26 -20.73
C LYS A 246 -0.89 -0.77 -20.91
N ASN A 247 0.05 -0.81 -19.97
CA ASN A 247 0.97 -1.94 -19.89
C ASN A 247 0.18 -3.15 -19.38
N ALA A 248 0.08 -4.13 -20.27
CA ALA A 248 -0.49 -5.46 -20.02
C ALA A 248 0.41 -6.27 -19.09
#